data_f1acfc385f650488dd39779964553d08
#
_entry.id   f1acfc385f650488dd39779964553d08
#
_cell.length_a   1.000
_cell.length_b   1.000
_cell.length_c   1.000
_cell.angle_alpha   90.00
_cell.angle_beta   90.00
_cell.angle_gamma   90.00
#
_symmetry.space_group_name_H-M   'P 1'
#
loop_
_entity.id
_entity.type
_entity.pdbx_description
1 polymer ?
#
loop_
_entity_poly.entity_id
_entity_poly.type
_entity_poly.pdbx_seq_one_letter_code
_entity_poly.pdbx_strand_id
1 'polypeptide(L)'
;MPATKEQAPVIAALIMEAMDYDCCRNFAGPDHTLDDFHAMMTELVSMDDSQYSYRNTIVAMEDGQIAGSLTGYEGKDLHKLRIRFVNAAKEHLGQDLSNMDDETGPGEYYIDSLCVRKEFRKRGIATSLLKDAIRKHAYKSEGHDAEPVGLLVDHTHPWAERLYKSVGFRFVNETSWGGHAMNHLQYPVRCAEFDNDPYYLSYHDNEWGTPVHDEKDHFMYLLMESMSCGLSWEMMLKRREVFRKCFAGFNAAKVAQFTDDDVKRILETEGMIRSPRKVKAMINNAIAFVSIEQEFGSFDKYIWGFTNGHSLIYPSHQREWVVRNDLSDKVSEDLKHRGFKYVGSVIIYSHLQAIGIINDHRCYCFRYKELLPGCTIAETTH
;
A
#
# COMPACT_ATOMS: atom_id res chain seq x y z
N MET A 1 11.46 -18.50 7.29
CA MET A 1 12.80 -18.95 6.85
C MET A 1 12.72 -19.68 5.51
N PRO A 2 13.78 -19.71 4.67
CA PRO A 2 13.77 -20.51 3.44
C PRO A 2 13.52 -21.98 3.74
N ALA A 3 12.80 -22.67 2.83
CA ALA A 3 12.57 -24.10 2.96
C ALA A 3 13.83 -24.93 2.59
N THR A 4 13.85 -26.20 2.98
CA THR A 4 14.89 -27.16 2.60
C THR A 4 14.29 -28.33 1.84
N LYS A 5 15.13 -29.06 1.12
CA LYS A 5 14.71 -30.20 0.29
C LYS A 5 14.05 -31.32 1.11
N GLU A 6 14.55 -31.54 2.33
CA GLU A 6 14.03 -32.57 3.26
C GLU A 6 12.60 -32.29 3.72
N GLN A 7 12.18 -31.04 3.62
CA GLN A 7 10.81 -30.60 3.98
C GLN A 7 9.79 -30.81 2.85
N ALA A 8 10.21 -31.28 1.68
CA ALA A 8 9.38 -31.42 0.48
C ALA A 8 8.05 -32.15 0.71
N PRO A 9 7.96 -33.29 1.43
CA PRO A 9 6.69 -33.97 1.62
C PRO A 9 5.67 -33.14 2.40
N VAL A 10 6.15 -32.36 3.40
CA VAL A 10 5.27 -31.50 4.20
C VAL A 10 4.81 -30.28 3.40
N ILE A 11 5.71 -29.69 2.61
CA ILE A 11 5.40 -28.54 1.75
C ILE A 11 4.40 -28.97 0.66
N ALA A 12 4.59 -30.12 0.02
CA ALA A 12 3.67 -30.67 -0.96
C ALA A 12 2.24 -30.81 -0.40
N ALA A 13 2.10 -31.33 0.81
CA ALA A 13 0.81 -31.44 1.48
C ALA A 13 0.16 -30.07 1.74
N LEU A 14 0.96 -29.05 2.10
CA LEU A 14 0.46 -27.68 2.31
C LEU A 14 0.06 -26.99 1.00
N ILE A 15 0.80 -27.22 -0.09
CA ILE A 15 0.43 -26.75 -1.43
C ILE A 15 -0.89 -27.38 -1.87
N MET A 16 -1.06 -28.68 -1.71
CA MET A 16 -2.30 -29.38 -2.02
C MET A 16 -3.50 -28.86 -1.20
N GLU A 17 -3.29 -28.55 0.08
CA GLU A 17 -4.34 -27.93 0.92
C GLU A 17 -4.69 -26.51 0.44
N ALA A 18 -3.72 -25.75 -0.07
CA ALA A 18 -3.93 -24.41 -0.65
C ALA A 18 -4.68 -24.48 -1.99
N MET A 19 -4.38 -25.48 -2.82
CA MET A 19 -5.03 -25.69 -4.12
C MET A 19 -6.48 -26.18 -4.02
N ASP A 20 -6.91 -26.67 -2.87
CA ASP A 20 -8.09 -27.49 -2.66
C ASP A 20 -7.95 -28.93 -3.20
N TYR A 21 -8.48 -29.90 -2.41
CA TYR A 21 -8.37 -31.32 -2.75
C TYR A 21 -9.21 -31.74 -3.97
N ASP A 22 -10.27 -30.99 -4.32
CA ASP A 22 -11.05 -31.25 -5.52
C ASP A 22 -10.25 -30.86 -6.76
N CYS A 23 -9.54 -29.74 -6.73
CA CYS A 23 -8.58 -29.36 -7.77
C CYS A 23 -7.47 -30.42 -7.91
N CYS A 24 -6.90 -30.88 -6.80
CA CYS A 24 -5.88 -31.94 -6.82
C CYS A 24 -6.40 -33.23 -7.43
N ARG A 25 -7.66 -33.65 -7.15
CA ARG A 25 -8.29 -34.82 -7.77
C ARG A 25 -8.47 -34.65 -9.28
N ASN A 26 -8.85 -33.44 -9.71
CA ASN A 26 -8.99 -33.15 -11.13
C ASN A 26 -7.65 -33.28 -11.86
N PHE A 27 -6.56 -32.83 -11.27
CA PHE A 27 -5.22 -33.00 -11.83
C PHE A 27 -4.71 -34.45 -11.77
N ALA A 28 -5.04 -35.19 -10.73
CA ALA A 28 -4.68 -36.60 -10.62
C ALA A 28 -5.38 -37.44 -11.69
N GLY A 29 -6.60 -37.04 -12.07
CA GLY A 29 -7.42 -37.82 -13.00
C GLY A 29 -8.10 -39.03 -12.34
N PRO A 30 -8.95 -39.74 -13.09
CA PRO A 30 -9.82 -40.78 -12.52
C PRO A 30 -9.07 -42.06 -12.07
N ASP A 31 -7.89 -42.31 -12.61
CA ASP A 31 -7.11 -43.53 -12.38
C ASP A 31 -6.08 -43.42 -11.26
N HIS A 32 -5.92 -42.22 -10.66
CA HIS A 32 -4.91 -41.95 -9.64
C HIS A 32 -5.52 -41.34 -8.37
N THR A 33 -4.84 -41.57 -7.27
CA THR A 33 -5.25 -41.09 -5.92
C THR A 33 -4.62 -39.75 -5.54
N LEU A 34 -5.10 -39.16 -4.44
CA LEU A 34 -4.43 -38.02 -3.85
C LEU A 34 -3.02 -38.33 -3.32
N ASP A 35 -2.76 -39.59 -2.94
CA ASP A 35 -1.42 -40.03 -2.52
C ASP A 35 -0.46 -40.08 -3.71
N ASP A 36 -0.92 -40.51 -4.90
CA ASP A 36 -0.12 -40.45 -6.12
C ASP A 36 0.20 -39.02 -6.51
N PHE A 37 -0.80 -38.14 -6.43
CA PHE A 37 -0.59 -36.71 -6.66
C PHE A 37 0.37 -36.09 -5.63
N HIS A 38 0.25 -36.46 -4.35
CA HIS A 38 1.17 -35.99 -3.30
C HIS A 38 2.62 -36.48 -3.54
N ALA A 39 2.78 -37.72 -4.01
CA ALA A 39 4.12 -38.25 -4.36
C ALA A 39 4.76 -37.42 -5.48
N MET A 40 4.00 -37.15 -6.57
CA MET A 40 4.44 -36.30 -7.68
C MET A 40 4.77 -34.87 -7.20
N MET A 41 3.90 -34.27 -6.39
CA MET A 41 4.15 -32.94 -5.83
C MET A 41 5.38 -32.90 -4.92
N THR A 42 5.63 -33.95 -4.14
CA THR A 42 6.84 -34.08 -3.31
C THR A 42 8.11 -34.08 -4.15
N GLU A 43 8.09 -34.76 -5.29
CA GLU A 43 9.19 -34.74 -6.25
C GLU A 43 9.40 -33.33 -6.80
N LEU A 44 8.34 -32.66 -7.27
CA LEU A 44 8.40 -31.30 -7.79
C LEU A 44 8.93 -30.29 -6.77
N VAL A 45 8.51 -30.39 -5.50
CA VAL A 45 9.01 -29.55 -4.44
C VAL A 45 10.50 -29.78 -4.19
N SER A 46 10.99 -31.01 -4.37
CA SER A 46 12.41 -31.35 -4.17
C SER A 46 13.33 -30.95 -5.32
N MET A 47 12.78 -30.53 -6.48
CA MET A 47 13.53 -30.02 -7.64
C MET A 47 13.99 -28.56 -7.41
N ASP A 48 15.08 -28.17 -8.05
CA ASP A 48 15.61 -26.80 -7.98
C ASP A 48 14.89 -25.82 -8.92
N ASP A 49 14.26 -26.33 -9.99
CA ASP A 49 13.74 -25.58 -11.13
C ASP A 49 12.26 -25.87 -11.46
N SER A 50 11.49 -26.27 -10.46
CA SER A 50 10.02 -26.37 -10.51
C SER A 50 9.36 -25.11 -9.98
N GLN A 51 8.15 -24.76 -10.45
CA GLN A 51 7.35 -23.69 -9.84
C GLN A 51 7.09 -23.95 -8.35
N TYR A 52 6.94 -25.20 -7.94
CA TYR A 52 6.72 -25.62 -6.56
C TYR A 52 8.00 -25.89 -5.76
N SER A 53 9.18 -25.61 -6.33
CA SER A 53 10.49 -25.88 -5.71
C SER A 53 10.58 -25.35 -4.25
N TYR A 54 11.25 -26.11 -3.39
CA TYR A 54 11.63 -25.66 -2.05
C TYR A 54 12.41 -24.33 -2.08
N ARG A 55 13.12 -24.02 -3.19
CA ARG A 55 13.84 -22.76 -3.39
C ARG A 55 12.90 -21.57 -3.54
N ASN A 56 11.69 -21.80 -4.03
CA ASN A 56 10.62 -20.84 -4.20
C ASN A 56 9.73 -20.74 -2.96
N THR A 57 10.07 -21.47 -1.88
CA THR A 57 9.20 -21.60 -0.71
C THR A 57 9.86 -21.06 0.54
N ILE A 58 9.07 -20.32 1.33
CA ILE A 58 9.41 -19.97 2.71
C ILE A 58 8.46 -20.68 3.66
N VAL A 59 8.99 -21.12 4.81
CA VAL A 59 8.23 -21.82 5.86
C VAL A 59 8.24 -21.04 7.16
N ALA A 60 7.11 -21.11 7.86
CA ALA A 60 6.98 -20.68 9.24
C ALA A 60 7.12 -21.90 10.15
N MET A 61 8.01 -21.81 11.15
CA MET A 61 8.23 -22.87 12.15
C MET A 61 7.56 -22.48 13.46
N GLU A 62 6.87 -23.43 14.08
CA GLU A 62 6.29 -23.31 15.43
C GLU A 62 6.49 -24.64 16.15
N ASP A 63 6.99 -24.61 17.39
CA ASP A 63 7.26 -25.81 18.21
C ASP A 63 8.09 -26.90 17.48
N GLY A 64 9.05 -26.48 16.64
CA GLY A 64 9.91 -27.38 15.87
C GLY A 64 9.25 -28.02 14.64
N GLN A 65 8.03 -27.64 14.30
CA GLN A 65 7.28 -28.15 13.14
C GLN A 65 7.01 -27.04 12.14
N ILE A 66 6.80 -27.40 10.85
CA ILE A 66 6.32 -26.48 9.84
C ILE A 66 4.86 -26.17 10.15
N ALA A 67 4.58 -24.93 10.52
CA ALA A 67 3.24 -24.43 10.81
C ALA A 67 2.53 -23.90 9.58
N GLY A 68 3.28 -23.46 8.55
CA GLY A 68 2.73 -22.98 7.27
C GLY A 68 3.83 -22.71 6.27
N SER A 69 3.42 -22.55 5.00
CA SER A 69 4.31 -22.27 3.87
C SER A 69 3.70 -21.23 2.93
N LEU A 70 4.58 -20.50 2.25
CA LEU A 70 4.26 -19.65 1.11
C LEU A 70 5.23 -20.01 -0.02
N THR A 71 4.67 -20.36 -1.18
CA THR A 71 5.42 -20.64 -2.42
C THR A 71 5.11 -19.54 -3.43
N GLY A 72 6.15 -19.00 -4.08
CA GLY A 72 5.98 -17.97 -5.09
C GLY A 72 7.23 -17.80 -5.94
N TYR A 73 7.07 -17.19 -7.10
CA TYR A 73 8.12 -17.04 -8.11
C TYR A 73 7.89 -15.79 -8.95
N GLU A 74 8.93 -15.37 -9.69
CA GLU A 74 8.83 -14.27 -10.64
C GLU A 74 7.87 -14.66 -11.77
N GLY A 75 6.81 -13.87 -12.01
CA GLY A 75 5.80 -14.20 -13.01
C GLY A 75 6.34 -14.39 -14.43
N LYS A 76 7.46 -13.71 -14.78
CA LYS A 76 8.17 -13.90 -16.04
C LYS A 76 8.75 -15.32 -16.23
N ASP A 77 8.97 -16.05 -15.13
CA ASP A 77 9.55 -17.41 -15.17
C ASP A 77 8.49 -18.51 -15.21
N LEU A 78 7.19 -18.17 -15.20
CA LEU A 78 6.07 -19.10 -15.15
C LEU A 78 6.24 -20.29 -16.11
N HIS A 79 6.34 -20.04 -17.40
CA HIS A 79 6.40 -21.13 -18.42
C HIS A 79 7.62 -22.00 -18.26
N LYS A 80 8.77 -21.42 -17.91
CA LYS A 80 10.00 -22.15 -17.67
C LYS A 80 9.87 -23.08 -16.46
N LEU A 81 9.25 -22.64 -15.40
CA LEU A 81 9.10 -23.41 -14.15
C LEU A 81 7.98 -24.44 -14.25
N ARG A 82 6.86 -24.09 -14.92
CA ARG A 82 5.68 -24.96 -15.10
C ARG A 82 5.97 -26.21 -15.94
N ILE A 83 6.95 -26.15 -16.81
CA ILE A 83 7.30 -27.30 -17.68
C ILE A 83 7.59 -28.57 -16.85
N ARG A 84 8.12 -28.41 -15.62
CA ARG A 84 8.36 -29.53 -14.71
C ARG A 84 7.07 -30.16 -14.25
N PHE A 85 6.06 -29.35 -13.88
CA PHE A 85 4.74 -29.83 -13.49
C PHE A 85 4.03 -30.57 -14.64
N VAL A 86 4.01 -29.96 -15.82
CA VAL A 86 3.37 -30.58 -17.02
C VAL A 86 4.00 -31.92 -17.36
N ASN A 87 5.33 -32.03 -17.33
CA ASN A 87 6.03 -33.26 -17.60
C ASN A 87 5.77 -34.31 -16.52
N ALA A 88 5.82 -33.95 -15.25
CA ALA A 88 5.54 -34.87 -14.14
C ALA A 88 4.09 -35.36 -14.16
N ALA A 89 3.11 -34.50 -14.44
CA ALA A 89 1.71 -34.91 -14.59
C ALA A 89 1.51 -35.92 -15.72
N LYS A 90 2.19 -35.72 -16.83
CA LYS A 90 2.15 -36.69 -17.97
C LYS A 90 2.81 -38.01 -17.62
N GLU A 91 3.96 -37.96 -16.95
CA GLU A 91 4.76 -39.15 -16.62
C GLU A 91 4.12 -39.98 -15.50
N HIS A 92 3.69 -39.33 -14.40
CA HIS A 92 3.19 -40.03 -13.22
C HIS A 92 1.68 -40.29 -13.23
N LEU A 93 0.90 -39.40 -13.90
CA LEU A 93 -0.56 -39.41 -13.83
C LEU A 93 -1.22 -39.59 -15.20
N GLY A 94 -0.45 -39.66 -16.30
CA GLY A 94 -0.99 -39.75 -17.65
C GLY A 94 -1.81 -38.54 -18.11
N GLN A 95 -1.71 -37.41 -17.41
CA GLN A 95 -2.49 -36.18 -17.66
C GLN A 95 -1.74 -35.22 -18.58
N ASP A 96 -2.37 -34.80 -19.67
CA ASP A 96 -1.84 -33.74 -20.54
C ASP A 96 -2.34 -32.35 -20.07
N LEU A 97 -1.48 -31.66 -19.36
CA LEU A 97 -1.73 -30.33 -18.82
C LEU A 97 -1.02 -29.21 -19.62
N SER A 98 -0.67 -29.47 -20.88
CA SER A 98 0.07 -28.53 -21.74
C SER A 98 -0.70 -27.23 -22.06
N ASN A 99 -2.03 -27.23 -21.93
CA ASN A 99 -2.92 -26.10 -22.26
C ASN A 99 -3.52 -25.43 -21.01
N MET A 100 -2.83 -25.47 -19.87
CA MET A 100 -3.28 -24.77 -18.67
C MET A 100 -3.31 -23.27 -18.88
N ASP A 101 -4.29 -22.60 -18.25
CA ASP A 101 -4.35 -21.15 -18.17
C ASP A 101 -3.13 -20.59 -17.43
N ASP A 102 -2.72 -19.36 -17.79
CA ASP A 102 -1.66 -18.68 -17.08
C ASP A 102 -2.22 -17.98 -15.83
N GLU A 103 -1.64 -18.32 -14.67
CA GLU A 103 -2.00 -17.69 -13.40
C GLU A 103 -1.34 -16.33 -13.17
N THR A 104 -0.25 -16.03 -13.89
CA THR A 104 0.55 -14.80 -13.77
C THR A 104 1.33 -14.54 -15.04
N GLY A 105 2.06 -13.42 -15.08
CA GLY A 105 2.94 -13.02 -16.17
C GLY A 105 4.04 -12.07 -15.72
N PRO A 106 4.86 -11.53 -16.65
CA PRO A 106 5.91 -10.59 -16.32
C PRO A 106 5.37 -9.33 -15.60
N GLY A 107 6.12 -8.82 -14.63
CA GLY A 107 5.84 -7.57 -13.93
C GLY A 107 5.30 -7.74 -12.52
N GLU A 108 5.33 -8.96 -11.98
CA GLU A 108 5.05 -9.22 -10.57
C GLU A 108 5.81 -10.45 -10.05
N TYR A 109 6.07 -10.46 -8.75
CA TYR A 109 6.36 -11.68 -8.01
C TYR A 109 5.03 -12.33 -7.63
N TYR A 110 4.78 -13.54 -8.10
CA TYR A 110 3.51 -14.21 -7.92
C TYR A 110 3.55 -15.19 -6.74
N ILE A 111 2.58 -15.06 -5.83
CA ILE A 111 2.33 -16.03 -4.75
C ILE A 111 1.37 -17.09 -5.29
N ASP A 112 1.91 -18.27 -5.54
CA ASP A 112 1.17 -19.43 -6.04
C ASP A 112 0.33 -20.10 -4.93
N SER A 113 0.94 -20.32 -3.76
CA SER A 113 0.25 -20.96 -2.66
C SER A 113 0.65 -20.39 -1.30
N LEU A 114 -0.36 -20.29 -0.41
CA LEU A 114 -0.21 -19.91 0.99
C LEU A 114 -1.09 -20.80 1.85
N CYS A 115 -0.48 -21.60 2.71
CA CYS A 115 -1.21 -22.45 3.62
C CYS A 115 -0.66 -22.37 5.05
N VAL A 116 -1.57 -22.44 6.04
CA VAL A 116 -1.24 -22.59 7.46
C VAL A 116 -2.04 -23.75 8.00
N ARG A 117 -1.34 -24.72 8.61
CA ARG A 117 -1.97 -25.90 9.24
C ARG A 117 -3.06 -25.49 10.24
N LYS A 118 -4.13 -26.26 10.29
CA LYS A 118 -5.35 -25.95 11.07
C LYS A 118 -5.05 -25.62 12.53
N GLU A 119 -4.15 -26.39 13.16
CA GLU A 119 -3.76 -26.26 14.57
C GLU A 119 -2.95 -24.97 14.87
N PHE A 120 -2.38 -24.34 13.84
CA PHE A 120 -1.60 -23.09 13.97
C PHE A 120 -2.31 -21.87 13.41
N ARG A 121 -3.56 -22.00 12.93
CA ARG A 121 -4.34 -20.87 12.39
C ARG A 121 -4.69 -19.84 13.48
N LYS A 122 -5.02 -18.62 13.04
CA LYS A 122 -5.38 -17.48 13.89
C LYS A 122 -4.25 -17.00 14.83
N ARG A 123 -2.99 -17.34 14.54
CA ARG A 123 -1.78 -16.89 15.26
C ARG A 123 -0.96 -15.87 14.47
N GLY A 124 -1.48 -15.33 13.35
CA GLY A 124 -0.80 -14.34 12.54
C GLY A 124 0.24 -14.89 11.54
N ILE A 125 0.39 -16.23 11.43
CA ILE A 125 1.43 -16.88 10.60
C ILE A 125 1.28 -16.52 9.13
N ALA A 126 0.08 -16.59 8.55
CA ALA A 126 -0.16 -16.22 7.16
C ALA A 126 0.23 -14.76 6.89
N THR A 127 -0.15 -13.85 7.80
CA THR A 127 0.23 -12.43 7.72
C THR A 127 1.75 -12.25 7.78
N SER A 128 2.46 -13.02 8.61
CA SER A 128 3.92 -12.96 8.70
C SER A 128 4.59 -13.44 7.41
N LEU A 129 4.12 -14.55 6.83
CA LEU A 129 4.63 -15.07 5.56
C LEU A 129 4.40 -14.08 4.41
N LEU A 130 3.20 -13.48 4.31
CA LEU A 130 2.90 -12.45 3.33
C LEU A 130 3.82 -11.22 3.49
N LYS A 131 4.01 -10.74 4.71
CA LYS A 131 4.91 -9.61 4.98
C LYS A 131 6.37 -9.90 4.63
N ASP A 132 6.83 -11.14 4.80
CA ASP A 132 8.17 -11.54 4.38
C ASP A 132 8.33 -11.53 2.86
N ALA A 133 7.33 -12.02 2.09
CA ALA A 133 7.33 -11.94 0.64
C ALA A 133 7.27 -10.49 0.15
N ILE A 134 6.37 -9.67 0.70
CA ILE A 134 6.24 -8.25 0.38
C ILE A 134 7.55 -7.51 0.63
N ARG A 135 8.17 -7.70 1.81
CA ARG A 135 9.43 -7.04 2.18
C ARG A 135 10.55 -7.37 1.20
N LYS A 136 10.58 -8.60 0.70
CA LYS A 136 11.63 -9.07 -0.21
C LYS A 136 11.44 -8.54 -1.64
N HIS A 137 10.21 -8.42 -2.13
CA HIS A 137 9.92 -8.16 -3.55
C HIS A 137 9.32 -6.77 -3.81
N ALA A 138 8.43 -6.26 -2.96
CA ALA A 138 7.75 -4.99 -3.18
C ALA A 138 8.57 -3.75 -2.77
N TYR A 139 9.74 -3.93 -2.14
CA TYR A 139 10.62 -2.84 -1.76
C TYR A 139 11.95 -2.93 -2.50
N LYS A 140 12.42 -1.77 -2.99
CA LYS A 140 13.71 -1.69 -3.65
C LYS A 140 14.85 -1.94 -2.66
N SER A 141 15.76 -2.84 -3.03
CA SER A 141 16.98 -3.14 -2.26
C SER A 141 18.19 -3.19 -3.18
N GLU A 142 19.40 -3.26 -2.63
CA GLU A 142 20.63 -3.37 -3.41
C GLU A 142 20.58 -4.63 -4.29
N GLY A 143 20.67 -4.43 -5.62
CA GLY A 143 20.63 -5.50 -6.61
C GLY A 143 19.24 -6.08 -6.95
N HIS A 144 18.16 -5.50 -6.41
CA HIS A 144 16.78 -5.90 -6.72
C HIS A 144 15.88 -4.68 -6.93
N ASP A 145 15.24 -4.61 -8.09
CA ASP A 145 14.20 -3.61 -8.35
C ASP A 145 12.89 -4.08 -7.73
N ALA A 146 12.14 -3.13 -7.13
CA ALA A 146 10.85 -3.44 -6.53
C ALA A 146 9.83 -3.87 -7.60
N GLU A 147 9.16 -5.00 -7.37
CA GLU A 147 8.04 -5.48 -8.19
C GLU A 147 6.79 -5.68 -7.33
N PRO A 148 5.57 -5.47 -7.86
CA PRO A 148 4.36 -5.83 -7.15
C PRO A 148 4.37 -7.30 -6.73
N VAL A 149 3.73 -7.62 -5.61
CA VAL A 149 3.49 -9.00 -5.20
C VAL A 149 2.04 -9.35 -5.55
N GLY A 150 1.85 -10.27 -6.49
CA GLY A 150 0.55 -10.68 -7.02
C GLY A 150 0.08 -12.03 -6.49
N LEU A 151 -1.22 -12.28 -6.54
CA LEU A 151 -1.85 -13.58 -6.31
C LEU A 151 -3.25 -13.63 -6.94
N LEU A 152 -3.74 -14.83 -7.18
CA LEU A 152 -5.13 -15.08 -7.50
C LEU A 152 -5.89 -15.60 -6.27
N VAL A 153 -7.13 -15.17 -6.11
CA VAL A 153 -8.03 -15.68 -5.08
C VAL A 153 -9.39 -16.02 -5.68
N ASP A 154 -9.85 -17.23 -5.43
CA ASP A 154 -11.15 -17.71 -5.87
C ASP A 154 -12.29 -16.94 -5.18
N HIS A 155 -13.35 -16.60 -5.93
CA HIS A 155 -14.54 -15.92 -5.40
C HIS A 155 -15.23 -16.71 -4.28
N THR A 156 -15.04 -18.02 -4.22
CA THR A 156 -15.55 -18.88 -3.14
C THR A 156 -14.80 -18.73 -1.81
N HIS A 157 -13.67 -18.02 -1.81
CA HIS A 157 -12.81 -17.81 -0.63
C HIS A 157 -12.78 -16.35 -0.12
N PRO A 158 -13.90 -15.71 0.21
CA PRO A 158 -13.95 -14.29 0.61
C PRO A 158 -13.17 -14.01 1.91
N TRP A 159 -12.90 -15.02 2.72
CA TRP A 159 -12.08 -14.89 3.93
C TRP A 159 -10.59 -14.71 3.60
N ALA A 160 -10.11 -15.37 2.54
CA ALA A 160 -8.74 -15.23 2.07
C ALA A 160 -8.54 -13.82 1.47
N GLU A 161 -9.49 -13.35 0.66
CA GLU A 161 -9.47 -12.00 0.10
C GLU A 161 -9.44 -10.93 1.20
N ARG A 162 -10.24 -11.11 2.28
CA ARG A 162 -10.19 -10.19 3.44
C ARG A 162 -8.81 -10.18 4.10
N LEU A 163 -8.16 -11.35 4.23
CA LEU A 163 -6.80 -11.42 4.76
C LEU A 163 -5.82 -10.63 3.88
N TYR A 164 -5.83 -10.86 2.58
CA TYR A 164 -4.94 -10.17 1.63
C TYR A 164 -5.16 -8.66 1.66
N LYS A 165 -6.41 -8.21 1.60
CA LYS A 165 -6.75 -6.78 1.71
C LYS A 165 -6.32 -6.17 3.05
N SER A 166 -6.40 -6.92 4.15
CA SER A 166 -5.94 -6.46 5.47
C SER A 166 -4.42 -6.27 5.56
N VAL A 167 -3.67 -6.94 4.70
CA VAL A 167 -2.21 -6.80 4.59
C VAL A 167 -1.82 -5.66 3.62
N GLY A 168 -2.77 -5.17 2.81
CA GLY A 168 -2.56 -4.06 1.88
C GLY A 168 -2.56 -4.45 0.40
N PHE A 169 -2.99 -5.67 0.06
CA PHE A 169 -3.29 -6.04 -1.32
C PHE A 169 -4.50 -5.28 -1.85
N ARG A 170 -4.49 -4.93 -3.11
CA ARG A 170 -5.55 -4.23 -3.83
C ARG A 170 -6.05 -5.07 -5.00
N PHE A 171 -7.33 -4.93 -5.31
CA PHE A 171 -7.92 -5.54 -6.50
C PHE A 171 -7.32 -4.92 -7.77
N VAL A 172 -6.94 -5.75 -8.73
CA VAL A 172 -6.42 -5.33 -10.04
C VAL A 172 -7.49 -5.58 -11.10
N ASN A 173 -7.90 -6.83 -11.28
CA ASN A 173 -8.91 -7.25 -12.25
C ASN A 173 -9.51 -8.60 -11.87
N GLU A 174 -10.64 -8.92 -12.48
CA GLU A 174 -11.17 -10.28 -12.52
C GLU A 174 -10.49 -11.08 -13.63
N THR A 175 -10.28 -12.37 -13.40
CA THR A 175 -9.72 -13.31 -14.35
C THR A 175 -10.34 -14.69 -14.15
N SER A 176 -9.90 -15.69 -14.90
CA SER A 176 -10.28 -17.10 -14.69
C SER A 176 -9.04 -17.96 -14.69
N TRP A 177 -9.06 -19.01 -13.87
CA TRP A 177 -8.03 -20.04 -13.88
C TRP A 177 -8.65 -21.39 -13.58
N GLY A 178 -8.33 -22.40 -14.40
CA GLY A 178 -8.89 -23.73 -14.25
C GLY A 178 -10.43 -23.79 -14.32
N GLY A 179 -11.07 -22.85 -15.00
CA GLY A 179 -12.54 -22.73 -15.09
C GLY A 179 -13.20 -22.04 -13.90
N HIS A 180 -12.44 -21.55 -12.92
CA HIS A 180 -12.92 -20.80 -11.76
C HIS A 180 -12.74 -19.29 -11.96
N ALA A 181 -13.73 -18.51 -11.49
CA ALA A 181 -13.61 -17.04 -11.45
C ALA A 181 -12.71 -16.63 -10.30
N MET A 182 -11.69 -15.83 -10.62
CA MET A 182 -10.65 -15.38 -9.69
C MET A 182 -10.57 -13.87 -9.63
N ASN A 183 -10.28 -13.33 -8.46
CA ASN A 183 -9.79 -11.97 -8.31
C ASN A 183 -8.26 -11.96 -8.33
N HIS A 184 -7.68 -11.21 -9.25
CA HIS A 184 -6.26 -10.89 -9.20
C HIS A 184 -6.06 -9.73 -8.22
N LEU A 185 -5.27 -9.97 -7.19
CA LEU A 185 -4.89 -8.98 -6.19
C LEU A 185 -3.39 -8.73 -6.25
N GLN A 186 -2.98 -7.48 -6.09
CA GLN A 186 -1.56 -7.12 -5.96
C GLN A 186 -1.32 -6.27 -4.71
N TYR A 187 -0.22 -6.53 -4.03
CA TYR A 187 0.43 -5.57 -3.15
C TYR A 187 1.32 -4.68 -4.02
N PRO A 188 0.91 -3.43 -4.26
CA PRO A 188 1.61 -2.56 -5.20
C PRO A 188 2.93 -2.06 -4.60
N VAL A 189 3.87 -1.69 -5.47
CA VAL A 189 5.08 -0.98 -5.05
C VAL A 189 4.70 0.44 -4.60
N ARG A 190 5.12 0.81 -3.39
CA ARG A 190 4.87 2.11 -2.75
C ARG A 190 6.16 2.89 -2.52
N CYS A 191 6.03 4.18 -2.21
CA CYS A 191 7.14 4.95 -1.67
C CYS A 191 7.61 4.33 -0.34
N ALA A 192 8.92 4.12 -0.19
CA ALA A 192 9.49 3.42 0.97
C ALA A 192 9.26 4.15 2.30
N GLU A 193 9.00 5.44 2.24
CA GLU A 193 8.81 6.32 3.41
C GLU A 193 7.50 6.06 4.17
N PHE A 194 6.55 5.32 3.57
CA PHE A 194 5.20 5.09 4.11
C PHE A 194 5.02 3.67 4.66
N ASP A 195 6.05 3.11 5.30
CA ASP A 195 6.05 1.71 5.70
C ASP A 195 5.18 1.42 6.94
N ASN A 196 4.46 0.29 6.88
CA ASN A 196 3.89 -0.54 7.96
C ASN A 196 2.77 0.02 8.86
N ASP A 197 2.44 1.31 8.89
CA ASP A 197 1.30 1.81 9.66
C ASP A 197 0.04 1.90 8.77
N PRO A 198 -1.09 1.25 9.14
CA PRO A 198 -2.31 1.24 8.32
C PRO A 198 -2.88 2.63 8.02
N TYR A 199 -2.76 3.57 8.95
CA TYR A 199 -3.22 4.95 8.74
C TYR A 199 -2.32 5.68 7.75
N TYR A 200 -1.01 5.45 7.85
CA TYR A 200 -0.04 6.08 6.97
C TYR A 200 -0.08 5.50 5.56
N LEU A 201 -0.24 4.17 5.43
CA LEU A 201 -0.48 3.51 4.13
C LEU A 201 -1.78 3.99 3.48
N SER A 202 -2.86 4.10 4.26
CA SER A 202 -4.14 4.61 3.74
C SER A 202 -4.02 6.05 3.24
N TYR A 203 -3.30 6.91 3.95
CA TYR A 203 -3.01 8.28 3.54
C TYR A 203 -2.21 8.32 2.25
N HIS A 204 -1.11 7.56 2.15
CA HIS A 204 -0.31 7.44 0.95
C HIS A 204 -1.13 6.96 -0.26
N ASP A 205 -1.93 5.92 -0.07
CA ASP A 205 -2.63 5.25 -1.18
C ASP A 205 -3.84 6.03 -1.69
N ASN A 206 -4.45 6.90 -0.86
CA ASN A 206 -5.75 7.48 -1.20
C ASN A 206 -5.78 9.02 -1.15
N GLU A 207 -4.83 9.65 -0.45
CA GLU A 207 -4.89 11.09 -0.17
C GLU A 207 -3.65 11.84 -0.70
N TRP A 208 -2.45 11.45 -0.26
CA TRP A 208 -1.21 12.15 -0.57
C TRP A 208 -0.99 12.29 -2.08
N GLY A 209 -0.68 13.51 -2.53
CA GLY A 209 -0.52 13.83 -3.95
C GLY A 209 -1.83 13.88 -4.76
N THR A 210 -2.98 13.60 -4.14
CA THR A 210 -4.28 13.68 -4.83
C THR A 210 -4.81 15.12 -4.79
N PRO A 211 -5.23 15.71 -5.93
CA PRO A 211 -5.78 17.06 -5.96
C PRO A 211 -6.98 17.24 -5.02
N VAL A 212 -6.91 18.25 -4.17
CA VAL A 212 -7.97 18.65 -3.22
C VAL A 212 -8.57 19.96 -3.69
N HIS A 213 -9.91 20.01 -3.72
CA HIS A 213 -10.70 21.20 -4.12
C HIS A 213 -11.84 21.54 -3.15
N ASP A 214 -11.99 20.78 -2.05
CA ASP A 214 -12.97 21.07 -1.01
C ASP A 214 -12.38 22.02 0.04
N GLU A 215 -13.10 23.10 0.39
CA GLU A 215 -12.63 24.12 1.31
C GLU A 215 -12.37 23.58 2.73
N LYS A 216 -13.16 22.60 3.20
CA LYS A 216 -12.94 21.99 4.52
C LYS A 216 -11.69 21.12 4.53
N ASP A 217 -11.42 20.43 3.43
CA ASP A 217 -10.22 19.61 3.31
C ASP A 217 -8.97 20.49 3.18
N HIS A 218 -9.04 21.60 2.44
CA HIS A 218 -7.96 22.59 2.45
C HIS A 218 -7.67 23.12 3.86
N PHE A 219 -8.71 23.50 4.60
CA PHE A 219 -8.53 23.97 5.97
C PHE A 219 -8.05 22.86 6.90
N MET A 220 -8.55 21.63 6.74
CA MET A 220 -8.11 20.46 7.49
C MET A 220 -6.61 20.21 7.33
N TYR A 221 -6.12 20.10 6.11
CA TYR A 221 -4.69 19.84 5.86
C TYR A 221 -3.83 20.98 6.36
N LEU A 222 -4.19 22.23 6.09
CA LEU A 222 -3.42 23.38 6.55
C LEU A 222 -3.35 23.46 8.08
N LEU A 223 -4.47 23.20 8.77
CA LEU A 223 -4.53 23.16 10.23
C LEU A 223 -3.69 22.03 10.80
N MET A 224 -3.83 20.82 10.26
CA MET A 224 -3.08 19.64 10.73
C MET A 224 -1.58 19.79 10.49
N GLU A 225 -1.16 20.27 9.32
CA GLU A 225 0.25 20.55 9.00
C GLU A 225 0.83 21.63 9.92
N SER A 226 0.10 22.72 10.15
CA SER A 226 0.54 23.76 11.08
C SER A 226 0.66 23.27 12.53
N MET A 227 -0.23 22.37 12.95
CA MET A 227 -0.20 21.73 14.28
C MET A 227 0.91 20.67 14.39
N SER A 228 1.35 20.07 13.30
CA SER A 228 2.35 19.00 13.28
C SER A 228 3.77 19.46 13.63
N CYS A 229 4.04 20.77 13.62
CA CYS A 229 5.38 21.30 13.93
C CYS A 229 6.04 20.60 15.12
N GLY A 230 7.09 19.78 14.87
CA GLY A 230 7.81 19.01 15.88
C GLY A 230 7.12 17.68 16.28
N LEU A 231 6.14 17.19 15.49
CA LEU A 231 5.39 15.95 15.71
C LEU A 231 5.40 15.13 14.43
N SER A 232 5.22 13.80 14.53
CA SER A 232 5.12 12.95 13.35
C SER A 232 3.76 13.10 12.66
N TRP A 233 3.75 13.02 11.32
CA TRP A 233 2.51 13.07 10.54
C TRP A 233 1.61 11.87 10.80
N GLU A 234 2.20 10.68 11.01
CA GLU A 234 1.46 9.47 11.43
C GLU A 234 0.61 9.72 12.69
N MET A 235 1.20 10.37 13.72
CA MET A 235 0.47 10.73 14.93
C MET A 235 -0.67 11.72 14.64
N MET A 236 -0.48 12.63 13.70
CA MET A 236 -1.52 13.58 13.30
C MET A 236 -2.69 12.86 12.61
N LEU A 237 -2.40 11.91 11.70
CA LEU A 237 -3.41 11.10 11.02
C LEU A 237 -4.25 10.29 12.02
N LYS A 238 -3.62 9.63 12.99
CA LYS A 238 -4.31 8.88 14.06
C LYS A 238 -5.23 9.75 14.92
N ARG A 239 -4.95 11.05 14.99
CA ARG A 239 -5.73 12.02 15.77
C ARG A 239 -6.70 12.84 14.91
N ARG A 240 -6.80 12.61 13.61
CA ARG A 240 -7.62 13.41 12.69
C ARG A 240 -9.06 13.58 13.20
N GLU A 241 -9.68 12.55 13.73
CA GLU A 241 -11.06 12.61 14.25
C GLU A 241 -11.15 13.46 15.54
N VAL A 242 -10.13 13.47 16.38
CA VAL A 242 -10.06 14.38 17.53
C VAL A 242 -9.99 15.84 17.05
N PHE A 243 -9.15 16.12 16.06
CA PHE A 243 -9.08 17.44 15.42
C PHE A 243 -10.41 17.83 14.79
N ARG A 244 -11.05 16.93 14.03
CA ARG A 244 -12.37 17.16 13.42
C ARG A 244 -13.40 17.58 14.46
N LYS A 245 -13.47 16.86 15.58
CA LYS A 245 -14.35 17.18 16.70
C LYS A 245 -14.02 18.53 17.35
N CYS A 246 -12.74 18.80 17.60
CA CYS A 246 -12.28 20.02 18.28
C CYS A 246 -12.47 21.28 17.43
N PHE A 247 -12.27 21.21 16.12
CA PHE A 247 -12.29 22.34 15.19
C PHE A 247 -13.54 22.33 14.28
N ALA A 248 -14.71 22.11 14.85
CA ALA A 248 -16.03 22.27 14.23
C ALA A 248 -16.14 21.57 12.85
N GLY A 249 -15.59 20.37 12.69
CA GLY A 249 -15.61 19.62 11.43
C GLY A 249 -14.78 20.29 10.34
N PHE A 250 -13.74 21.02 10.72
CA PHE A 250 -12.86 21.81 9.85
C PHE A 250 -13.60 22.94 9.09
N ASN A 251 -14.64 23.51 9.68
CA ASN A 251 -15.31 24.67 9.15
C ASN A 251 -14.57 25.94 9.59
N ALA A 252 -13.79 26.55 8.69
CA ALA A 252 -12.96 27.71 8.98
C ALA A 252 -13.76 28.90 9.53
N ALA A 253 -14.94 29.20 8.98
CA ALA A 253 -15.79 30.29 9.43
C ALA A 253 -16.30 30.10 10.87
N LYS A 254 -16.57 28.85 11.29
CA LYS A 254 -16.92 28.55 12.68
C LYS A 254 -15.72 28.65 13.62
N VAL A 255 -14.56 28.11 13.19
CA VAL A 255 -13.33 28.15 13.99
C VAL A 255 -12.84 29.57 14.17
N ALA A 256 -13.01 30.46 13.18
CA ALA A 256 -12.67 31.87 13.26
C ALA A 256 -13.44 32.64 14.37
N GLN A 257 -14.55 32.09 14.85
CA GLN A 257 -15.38 32.66 15.90
C GLN A 257 -15.10 32.08 17.29
N PHE A 258 -14.13 31.17 17.42
CA PHE A 258 -13.79 30.53 18.69
C PHE A 258 -13.25 31.52 19.71
N THR A 259 -13.64 31.32 20.95
CA THR A 259 -13.29 32.11 22.12
C THR A 259 -12.23 31.44 22.98
N ASP A 260 -11.79 32.12 24.06
CA ASP A 260 -10.89 31.53 25.06
C ASP A 260 -11.54 30.29 25.76
N ASP A 261 -12.86 30.20 25.86
CA ASP A 261 -13.53 29.03 26.42
C ASP A 261 -13.46 27.83 25.45
N ASP A 262 -13.52 28.07 24.15
CA ASP A 262 -13.25 27.03 23.16
C ASP A 262 -11.81 26.51 23.22
N VAL A 263 -10.85 27.43 23.42
CA VAL A 263 -9.43 27.06 23.64
C VAL A 263 -9.30 26.14 24.86
N LYS A 264 -9.97 26.43 25.99
CA LYS A 264 -9.95 25.57 27.18
C LYS A 264 -10.54 24.20 26.85
N ARG A 265 -11.74 24.16 26.26
CA ARG A 265 -12.41 22.92 25.82
C ARG A 265 -11.52 22.05 24.94
N ILE A 266 -10.83 22.66 23.97
CA ILE A 266 -9.91 21.94 23.06
C ILE A 266 -8.75 21.34 23.84
N LEU A 267 -8.13 22.09 24.75
CA LEU A 267 -6.98 21.66 25.54
C LEU A 267 -7.33 20.54 26.54
N GLU A 268 -8.58 20.48 27.00
CA GLU A 268 -9.10 19.44 27.91
C GLU A 268 -9.55 18.18 27.17
N THR A 269 -9.72 18.27 25.84
CA THR A 269 -10.15 17.11 25.04
C THR A 269 -9.05 16.02 25.02
N GLU A 270 -9.45 14.80 25.38
CA GLU A 270 -8.53 13.65 25.34
C GLU A 270 -7.99 13.41 23.93
N GLY A 271 -6.70 13.12 23.84
CA GLY A 271 -6.01 12.90 22.56
C GLY A 271 -5.60 14.18 21.83
N MET A 272 -6.00 15.36 22.31
CA MET A 272 -5.63 16.64 21.70
C MET A 272 -4.22 17.07 22.09
N ILE A 273 -3.55 17.85 21.21
CA ILE A 273 -2.24 18.45 21.48
C ILE A 273 -2.42 19.60 22.47
N ARG A 274 -1.83 19.48 23.66
CA ARG A 274 -1.96 20.45 24.76
C ARG A 274 -1.02 21.63 24.60
N SER A 275 -1.24 22.46 23.58
CA SER A 275 -0.48 23.69 23.33
C SER A 275 -1.40 24.87 23.10
N PRO A 276 -1.63 25.72 24.15
CA PRO A 276 -2.49 26.91 24.02
C PRO A 276 -2.05 27.81 22.87
N ARG A 277 -0.73 28.00 22.71
CA ARG A 277 -0.16 28.82 21.64
C ARG A 277 -0.53 28.28 20.25
N LYS A 278 -0.44 26.96 20.02
CA LYS A 278 -0.81 26.35 18.74
C LYS A 278 -2.32 26.46 18.49
N VAL A 279 -3.15 26.15 19.49
CA VAL A 279 -4.62 26.23 19.34
C VAL A 279 -5.04 27.66 18.99
N LYS A 280 -4.54 28.69 19.69
CA LYS A 280 -4.81 30.11 19.36
C LYS A 280 -4.30 30.49 17.97
N ALA A 281 -3.17 29.93 17.53
CA ALA A 281 -2.67 30.15 16.18
C ALA A 281 -3.59 29.55 15.11
N MET A 282 -4.22 28.39 15.36
CA MET A 282 -5.18 27.79 14.42
C MET A 282 -6.47 28.61 14.31
N ILE A 283 -6.92 29.22 15.38
CA ILE A 283 -8.05 30.19 15.34
C ILE A 283 -7.67 31.40 14.49
N ASN A 284 -6.47 31.96 14.70
CA ASN A 284 -5.95 33.06 13.89
C ASN A 284 -5.83 32.65 12.40
N ASN A 285 -5.37 31.43 12.11
CA ASN A 285 -5.28 30.91 10.74
C ASN A 285 -6.68 30.74 10.11
N ALA A 286 -7.69 30.39 10.89
CA ALA A 286 -9.07 30.34 10.40
C ALA A 286 -9.61 31.72 10.00
N ILE A 287 -9.28 32.78 10.77
CA ILE A 287 -9.64 34.15 10.41
C ILE A 287 -8.97 34.57 9.11
N ALA A 288 -7.66 34.31 8.97
CA ALA A 288 -6.92 34.61 7.75
C ALA A 288 -7.42 33.78 6.54
N PHE A 289 -7.80 32.51 6.74
CA PHE A 289 -8.40 31.63 5.72
C PHE A 289 -9.70 32.23 5.18
N VAL A 290 -10.62 32.63 6.07
CA VAL A 290 -11.89 33.31 5.68
C VAL A 290 -11.62 34.61 4.94
N SER A 291 -10.58 35.38 5.30
CA SER A 291 -10.21 36.57 4.58
C SER A 291 -9.76 36.30 3.14
N ILE A 292 -9.03 35.17 2.91
CA ILE A 292 -8.69 34.73 1.55
C ILE A 292 -9.94 34.32 0.76
N GLU A 293 -10.87 33.57 1.38
CA GLU A 293 -12.13 33.20 0.73
C GLU A 293 -12.90 34.45 0.27
N GLN A 294 -12.90 35.52 1.07
CA GLN A 294 -13.56 36.79 0.71
C GLN A 294 -12.86 37.51 -0.44
N GLU A 295 -11.51 37.50 -0.47
CA GLU A 295 -10.71 38.22 -1.47
C GLU A 295 -10.71 37.47 -2.83
N PHE A 296 -10.51 36.16 -2.83
CA PHE A 296 -10.34 35.34 -4.05
C PHE A 296 -11.58 34.56 -4.46
N GLY A 297 -12.64 34.55 -3.63
CA GLY A 297 -13.85 33.80 -3.81
C GLY A 297 -13.78 32.37 -3.24
N SER A 298 -12.58 31.82 -3.02
CA SER A 298 -12.34 30.55 -2.31
C SER A 298 -10.85 30.43 -1.98
N PHE A 299 -10.52 29.62 -0.97
CA PHE A 299 -9.13 29.25 -0.70
C PHE A 299 -8.57 28.36 -1.81
N ASP A 300 -9.40 27.50 -2.40
CA ASP A 300 -9.07 26.68 -3.57
C ASP A 300 -8.51 27.52 -4.72
N LYS A 301 -9.24 28.56 -5.15
CA LYS A 301 -8.76 29.46 -6.21
C LYS A 301 -7.45 30.17 -5.86
N TYR A 302 -7.30 30.57 -4.62
CA TYR A 302 -6.07 31.20 -4.14
C TYR A 302 -4.87 30.26 -4.22
N ILE A 303 -4.96 29.05 -3.61
CA ILE A 303 -3.81 28.17 -3.49
C ILE A 303 -3.44 27.52 -4.84
N TRP A 304 -4.43 27.09 -5.64
CA TRP A 304 -4.20 26.57 -6.99
C TRP A 304 -3.77 27.66 -7.98
N GLY A 305 -4.04 28.92 -7.69
CA GLY A 305 -3.57 30.07 -8.48
C GLY A 305 -2.05 30.16 -8.59
N PHE A 306 -1.29 29.66 -7.60
CA PHE A 306 0.18 29.62 -7.63
C PHE A 306 0.76 28.70 -8.72
N THR A 307 -0.03 27.76 -9.20
CA THR A 307 0.36 26.79 -10.26
C THR A 307 -0.56 26.83 -11.48
N ASN A 308 -1.39 27.87 -11.61
CA ASN A 308 -2.40 27.98 -12.68
C ASN A 308 -3.34 26.77 -12.75
N GLY A 309 -3.68 26.17 -11.60
CA GLY A 309 -4.58 25.04 -11.49
C GLY A 309 -3.93 23.67 -11.82
N HIS A 310 -2.61 23.59 -11.92
CA HIS A 310 -1.92 22.33 -12.28
C HIS A 310 -1.21 21.69 -11.10
N SER A 311 -1.29 20.37 -11.00
CA SER A 311 -0.37 19.58 -10.17
C SER A 311 1.02 19.55 -10.82
N LEU A 312 2.07 19.65 -10.03
CA LEU A 312 3.45 19.71 -10.50
C LEU A 312 4.24 18.46 -10.11
N ILE A 313 5.10 18.02 -11.04
CA ILE A 313 6.14 17.01 -10.80
C ILE A 313 7.50 17.67 -10.99
N TYR A 314 8.39 17.46 -10.04
CA TYR A 314 9.78 17.91 -10.10
C TYR A 314 10.70 16.71 -10.36
N PRO A 315 11.30 16.54 -11.56
CA PRO A 315 12.17 15.40 -11.85
C PRO A 315 13.40 15.30 -10.92
N SER A 316 13.89 16.44 -10.41
CA SER A 316 14.98 16.50 -9.43
C SER A 316 14.65 15.81 -8.11
N HIS A 317 13.38 15.87 -7.66
CA HIS A 317 12.93 15.26 -6.41
C HIS A 317 12.96 13.72 -6.42
N GLN A 318 13.08 13.11 -7.62
CA GLN A 318 13.24 11.67 -7.75
C GLN A 318 14.63 11.17 -7.31
N ARG A 319 15.62 12.06 -7.25
CA ARG A 319 17.02 11.76 -6.91
C ARG A 319 17.37 12.10 -5.47
N GLU A 320 16.75 13.17 -4.93
CA GLU A 320 17.06 13.71 -3.61
C GLU A 320 15.79 13.89 -2.79
N TRP A 321 15.91 13.75 -1.48
CA TRP A 321 14.83 14.08 -0.56
C TRP A 321 14.75 15.59 -0.40
N VAL A 322 13.65 16.18 -0.85
CA VAL A 322 13.40 17.62 -0.79
C VAL A 322 12.36 17.90 0.29
N VAL A 323 12.61 18.90 1.14
CA VAL A 323 11.70 19.32 2.22
C VAL A 323 11.14 20.73 2.01
N ARG A 324 11.59 21.45 0.99
CA ARG A 324 11.10 22.76 0.54
C ARG A 324 11.61 23.06 -0.87
N ASN A 325 10.93 23.94 -1.57
CA ASN A 325 11.34 24.45 -2.88
C ASN A 325 10.85 25.90 -3.06
N ASP A 326 11.17 26.54 -4.20
CA ASP A 326 10.80 27.93 -4.49
C ASP A 326 9.28 28.17 -4.42
N LEU A 327 8.46 27.19 -4.83
CA LEU A 327 7.01 27.30 -4.73
C LEU A 327 6.56 27.34 -3.26
N SER A 328 7.07 26.44 -2.42
CA SER A 328 6.75 26.42 -0.99
C SER A 328 7.25 27.67 -0.27
N ASP A 329 8.40 28.22 -0.68
CA ASP A 329 8.94 29.47 -0.16
C ASP A 329 8.00 30.64 -0.49
N LYS A 330 7.58 30.76 -1.75
CA LYS A 330 6.66 31.81 -2.24
C LYS A 330 5.29 31.73 -1.53
N VAL A 331 4.69 30.57 -1.45
CA VAL A 331 3.40 30.36 -0.76
C VAL A 331 3.51 30.65 0.73
N SER A 332 4.59 30.19 1.39
CA SER A 332 4.88 30.45 2.79
C SER A 332 5.01 31.96 3.09
N GLU A 333 5.68 32.68 2.22
CA GLU A 333 5.86 34.13 2.37
C GLU A 333 4.52 34.88 2.27
N ASP A 334 3.70 34.57 1.25
CA ASP A 334 2.39 35.22 1.08
C ASP A 334 1.45 34.91 2.25
N LEU A 335 1.37 33.61 2.68
CA LEU A 335 0.56 33.25 3.84
C LEU A 335 1.00 33.97 5.13
N LYS A 336 2.30 34.17 5.35
CA LYS A 336 2.80 34.91 6.50
C LYS A 336 2.39 36.39 6.42
N HIS A 337 2.47 37.03 5.24
CA HIS A 337 2.00 38.39 5.03
C HIS A 337 0.51 38.53 5.31
N ARG A 338 -0.30 37.52 5.02
CA ARG A 338 -1.74 37.44 5.33
C ARG A 338 -2.02 37.09 6.79
N GLY A 339 -0.98 36.95 7.63
CA GLY A 339 -1.10 36.76 9.06
C GLY A 339 -1.17 35.30 9.54
N PHE A 340 -1.04 34.31 8.69
CA PHE A 340 -0.97 32.92 9.11
C PHE A 340 0.22 32.64 10.03
N LYS A 341 0.06 31.67 10.91
CA LYS A 341 1.07 31.20 11.87
C LYS A 341 1.40 29.72 11.60
N TYR A 342 2.64 29.34 11.91
CA TYR A 342 3.15 27.96 11.69
C TYR A 342 3.08 27.51 10.22
N VAL A 343 3.29 28.42 9.30
CA VAL A 343 3.27 28.20 7.84
C VAL A 343 4.67 28.42 7.24
N GLY A 344 5.72 27.88 7.88
CA GLY A 344 7.08 27.89 7.32
C GLY A 344 7.17 27.06 6.03
N SER A 345 8.16 27.35 5.18
CA SER A 345 8.33 26.69 3.87
C SER A 345 8.28 25.15 3.93
N VAL A 346 8.87 24.53 4.96
CA VAL A 346 8.83 23.08 5.14
C VAL A 346 7.40 22.57 5.39
N ILE A 347 6.63 23.28 6.23
CA ILE A 347 5.22 22.95 6.51
C ILE A 347 4.37 23.17 5.26
N ILE A 348 4.61 24.24 4.54
CA ILE A 348 3.88 24.55 3.30
C ILE A 348 4.24 23.54 2.20
N TYR A 349 5.49 23.09 2.12
CA TYR A 349 5.88 22.03 1.19
C TYR A 349 5.07 20.75 1.44
N SER A 350 5.00 20.28 2.69
CA SER A 350 4.18 19.14 3.08
C SER A 350 2.69 19.37 2.79
N HIS A 351 2.20 20.59 3.04
CA HIS A 351 0.82 20.96 2.71
C HIS A 351 0.54 20.87 1.20
N LEU A 352 1.44 21.37 0.35
CA LEU A 352 1.31 21.32 -1.11
C LEU A 352 1.31 19.87 -1.63
N GLN A 353 2.10 18.99 -1.00
CA GLN A 353 2.05 17.53 -1.28
C GLN A 353 0.72 16.93 -0.82
N ALA A 354 0.24 17.27 0.39
CA ALA A 354 -1.00 16.74 0.96
C ALA A 354 -2.24 17.09 0.13
N ILE A 355 -2.27 18.27 -0.50
CA ILE A 355 -3.38 18.73 -1.34
C ILE A 355 -3.18 18.47 -2.85
N GLY A 356 -2.11 17.77 -3.23
CA GLY A 356 -1.86 17.34 -4.61
C GLY A 356 -1.37 18.41 -5.57
N ILE A 357 -0.96 19.60 -5.07
CA ILE A 357 -0.28 20.60 -5.90
C ILE A 357 1.12 20.11 -6.29
N ILE A 358 1.78 19.33 -5.42
CA ILE A 358 3.04 18.65 -5.71
C ILE A 358 2.82 17.16 -5.65
N ASN A 359 3.09 16.46 -6.76
CA ASN A 359 3.16 15.00 -6.79
C ASN A 359 4.61 14.55 -6.59
N ASP A 360 4.96 14.18 -5.37
CA ASP A 360 6.30 13.70 -4.98
C ASP A 360 6.36 12.18 -4.79
N HIS A 361 5.35 11.44 -5.24
CA HIS A 361 5.47 9.99 -5.30
C HIS A 361 6.70 9.59 -6.12
N ARG A 362 7.40 8.54 -5.69
CA ARG A 362 8.53 8.01 -6.44
C ARG A 362 8.06 7.43 -7.78
N CYS A 363 8.85 7.59 -8.84
CA CYS A 363 8.47 7.15 -10.20
C CYS A 363 8.15 5.65 -10.32
N TYR A 364 8.67 4.82 -9.40
CA TYR A 364 8.33 3.42 -9.29
C TYR A 364 7.04 3.14 -8.51
N CYS A 365 6.53 4.13 -7.75
CA CYS A 365 5.30 3.99 -6.96
C CYS A 365 4.07 3.92 -7.88
N PHE A 366 3.11 3.06 -7.54
CA PHE A 366 1.88 2.93 -8.30
C PHE A 366 1.09 4.25 -8.35
N ARG A 367 1.07 5.03 -7.25
CA ARG A 367 0.37 6.32 -7.21
C ARG A 367 0.98 7.35 -8.14
N TYR A 368 2.30 7.35 -8.32
CA TYR A 368 2.92 8.22 -9.31
C TYR A 368 2.32 8.02 -10.70
N LYS A 369 2.19 6.74 -11.11
CA LYS A 369 1.64 6.37 -12.43
C LYS A 369 0.16 6.73 -12.56
N GLU A 370 -0.63 6.54 -11.50
CA GLU A 370 -2.06 6.89 -11.48
C GLU A 370 -2.30 8.41 -11.58
N LEU A 371 -1.48 9.24 -10.93
CA LEU A 371 -1.63 10.69 -10.89
C LEU A 371 -0.94 11.42 -12.05
N LEU A 372 0.02 10.77 -12.71
CA LEU A 372 0.83 11.35 -13.78
C LEU A 372 0.01 12.04 -14.90
N PRO A 373 -1.12 11.48 -15.38
CA PRO A 373 -1.88 12.09 -16.47
C PRO A 373 -2.46 13.48 -16.15
N GLY A 374 -2.65 13.80 -14.85
CA GLY A 374 -3.13 15.11 -14.37
C GLY A 374 -2.03 16.10 -14.02
N CYS A 375 -0.76 15.74 -14.18
CA CYS A 375 0.37 16.55 -13.73
C CYS A 375 1.09 17.26 -14.86
N THR A 376 1.70 18.42 -14.54
CA THR A 376 2.63 19.15 -15.38
C THR A 376 4.06 18.98 -14.84
N ILE A 377 5.02 18.72 -15.72
CA ILE A 377 6.44 18.68 -15.33
C ILE A 377 6.89 20.11 -15.09
N ALA A 378 7.30 20.40 -13.86
CA ALA A 378 7.87 21.70 -13.53
C ALA A 378 9.28 21.81 -14.12
N GLU A 379 9.55 22.86 -14.86
CA GLU A 379 10.90 23.17 -15.30
C GLU A 379 11.75 23.49 -14.06
N THR A 380 12.88 22.83 -13.91
CA THR A 380 13.89 23.19 -12.92
C THR A 380 14.53 24.50 -13.35
N THR A 381 14.15 25.61 -12.73
CA THR A 381 15.01 26.79 -12.73
C THR A 381 16.27 26.43 -11.94
N HIS A 382 17.39 26.31 -12.65
CA HIS A 382 18.72 26.08 -12.08
C HIS A 382 19.18 27.28 -11.29
#